data_275362f4ee62c37fe8ec2fe47a23114f
#
_entry.id   275362f4ee62c37fe8ec2fe47a23114f
#
_cell.length_a   1.000
_cell.length_b   1.000
_cell.length_c   1.000
_cell.angle_alpha   90.00
_cell.angle_beta   90.00
_cell.angle_gamma   90.00
#
_symmetry.space_group_name_H-M   'P 1'
#
loop_
_entity.id
_entity.type
_entity.pdbx_description
1 polymer ?
#
loop_
_entity_poly.entity_id
_entity_poly.type
_entity_poly.pdbx_seq_one_letter_code
_entity_poly.pdbx_strand_id
1 'polypeptide(L)'
;MPLPPDQRQQFERQGFTNLGPLFDAKECSRIADEYDRLVSFDSQVLGNPEEGQFPYRAMLNYRSPALAPFINHPALLDVAREFLGEDIRFWWDQGINKAPGSGSLIDWHQDNGYTNGRTAPFLTFWLALDDSSIENGGLMVVPGSHHHGLLPHHYETVHAVIDDGALDTAKAVPLDARAGDVLLFSSYLAHRTVGNHTTNRQRRAWVLQYCRADQRNEETGEIYDNRPWVMKGGEILKEPFAERVFNLRGDRP
;
A
#
# COMPACT_ATOMS: atom_id res chain seq x y z
N MET A 1 13.00 9.73 12.70
CA MET A 1 14.36 10.13 12.22
C MET A 1 14.24 10.59 10.77
N PRO A 2 14.99 11.63 10.34
CA PRO A 2 14.97 12.05 8.95
C PRO A 2 15.47 10.92 8.05
N LEU A 3 14.89 10.84 6.86
CA LEU A 3 15.28 9.85 5.85
C LEU A 3 16.73 10.11 5.41
N PRO A 4 17.60 9.08 5.31
CA PRO A 4 18.93 9.22 4.76
C PRO A 4 18.91 9.90 3.39
N PRO A 5 19.85 10.82 3.10
CA PRO A 5 19.82 11.60 1.85
C PRO A 5 19.86 10.74 0.58
N ASP A 6 20.55 9.59 0.62
CA ASP A 6 20.63 8.64 -0.48
C ASP A 6 19.28 7.94 -0.75
N GLN A 7 18.56 7.56 0.30
CA GLN A 7 17.21 6.98 0.17
C GLN A 7 16.21 8.02 -0.36
N ARG A 8 16.29 9.27 0.12
CA ARG A 8 15.49 10.36 -0.39
C ARG A 8 15.75 10.61 -1.88
N GLN A 9 17.01 10.71 -2.28
CA GLN A 9 17.40 10.90 -3.68
C GLN A 9 16.95 9.71 -4.55
N GLN A 10 17.04 8.48 -4.03
CA GLN A 10 16.54 7.30 -4.72
C GLN A 10 15.04 7.40 -4.96
N PHE A 11 14.25 7.73 -3.92
CA PHE A 11 12.80 7.91 -4.06
C PHE A 11 12.46 9.01 -5.07
N GLU A 12 13.09 10.18 -4.97
CA GLU A 12 12.83 11.29 -5.89
C GLU A 12 13.15 10.94 -7.35
N ARG A 13 14.23 10.18 -7.60
CA ARG A 13 14.67 9.81 -8.96
C ARG A 13 13.94 8.59 -9.51
N GLN A 14 13.71 7.58 -8.70
CA GLN A 14 13.21 6.28 -9.14
C GLN A 14 11.74 6.03 -8.77
N GLY A 15 11.19 6.79 -7.83
CA GLY A 15 9.82 6.65 -7.34
C GLY A 15 9.67 5.65 -6.21
N PHE A 16 10.76 5.04 -5.74
CA PHE A 16 10.78 4.10 -4.62
C PHE A 16 12.11 4.10 -3.88
N THR A 17 12.10 3.58 -2.65
CA THR A 17 13.30 3.25 -1.87
C THR A 17 12.99 2.13 -0.86
N ASN A 18 14.00 1.39 -0.42
CA ASN A 18 13.88 0.45 0.69
C ASN A 18 14.34 1.17 1.97
N LEU A 19 13.42 1.35 2.92
CA LEU A 19 13.70 1.99 4.22
C LEU A 19 14.44 1.07 5.21
N GLY A 20 14.52 -0.23 4.88
CA GLY A 20 14.95 -1.26 5.83
C GLY A 20 13.87 -1.57 6.87
N PRO A 21 14.22 -2.23 7.98
CA PRO A 21 13.28 -2.60 9.01
C PRO A 21 12.88 -1.37 9.85
N LEU A 22 11.58 -1.00 9.78
CA LEU A 22 10.98 0.04 10.62
C LEU A 22 10.21 -0.53 11.81
N PHE A 23 9.93 -1.82 11.80
CA PHE A 23 9.21 -2.55 12.84
C PHE A 23 10.13 -3.62 13.43
N ASP A 24 10.01 -3.86 14.73
CA ASP A 24 10.72 -4.97 15.34
C ASP A 24 10.07 -6.33 14.99
N ALA A 25 10.79 -7.42 15.26
CA ALA A 25 10.33 -8.77 14.94
C ALA A 25 9.01 -9.14 15.68
N LYS A 26 8.78 -8.58 16.87
CA LYS A 26 7.58 -8.82 17.65
C LYS A 26 6.38 -8.10 17.05
N GLU A 27 6.57 -6.88 16.57
CA GLU A 27 5.55 -6.11 15.85
C GLU A 27 5.19 -6.82 14.54
N CYS A 28 6.18 -7.23 13.74
CA CYS A 28 5.95 -7.99 12.51
C CYS A 28 5.19 -9.28 12.77
N SER A 29 5.57 -10.06 13.81
CA SER A 29 4.84 -11.27 14.19
C SER A 29 3.39 -10.97 14.56
N ARG A 30 3.15 -9.97 15.39
CA ARG A 30 1.78 -9.57 15.79
C ARG A 30 0.92 -9.17 14.59
N ILE A 31 1.48 -8.44 13.64
CA ILE A 31 0.78 -8.03 12.41
C ILE A 31 0.46 -9.27 11.57
N ALA A 32 1.44 -10.17 11.38
CA ALA A 32 1.26 -11.39 10.60
C ALA A 32 0.21 -12.33 11.21
N ASP A 33 0.28 -12.57 12.53
CA ASP A 33 -0.65 -13.42 13.26
C ASP A 33 -2.09 -12.89 13.18
N GLU A 34 -2.24 -11.56 13.33
CA GLU A 34 -3.55 -10.93 13.25
C GLU A 34 -4.10 -10.94 11.81
N TYR A 35 -3.24 -10.78 10.81
CA TYR A 35 -3.63 -10.90 9.42
C TYR A 35 -4.14 -12.33 9.11
N ASP A 36 -3.40 -13.37 9.54
CA ASP A 36 -3.81 -14.77 9.38
C ASP A 36 -5.14 -15.06 10.08
N ARG A 37 -5.33 -14.46 11.27
CA ARG A 37 -6.62 -14.58 11.99
C ARG A 37 -7.77 -13.98 11.17
N LEU A 38 -7.58 -12.82 10.53
CA LEU A 38 -8.59 -12.19 9.69
C LEU A 38 -8.88 -13.01 8.43
N VAL A 39 -7.85 -13.56 7.80
CA VAL A 39 -7.99 -14.46 6.65
C VAL A 39 -8.78 -15.71 7.02
N SER A 40 -8.44 -16.34 8.15
CA SER A 40 -9.15 -17.52 8.67
C SER A 40 -10.61 -17.20 8.99
N PHE A 41 -10.88 -16.05 9.61
CA PHE A 41 -12.25 -15.60 9.88
C PHE A 41 -13.06 -15.42 8.58
N ASP A 42 -12.50 -14.76 7.58
CA ASP A 42 -13.16 -14.56 6.29
C ASP A 42 -13.51 -15.91 5.64
N SER A 43 -12.58 -16.85 5.64
CA SER A 43 -12.78 -18.17 5.04
C SER A 43 -13.85 -18.99 5.76
N GLN A 44 -13.85 -18.99 7.10
CA GLN A 44 -14.73 -19.82 7.92
C GLN A 44 -16.13 -19.23 8.10
N VAL A 45 -16.23 -17.91 8.23
CA VAL A 45 -17.49 -17.23 8.62
C VAL A 45 -18.20 -16.60 7.44
N LEU A 46 -17.47 -15.98 6.51
CA LEU A 46 -18.04 -15.28 5.37
C LEU A 46 -18.11 -16.15 4.11
N GLY A 47 -17.50 -17.35 4.13
CA GLY A 47 -17.44 -18.22 2.97
C GLY A 47 -16.66 -17.60 1.80
N ASN A 48 -15.74 -16.68 2.08
CA ASN A 48 -14.91 -16.09 1.05
C ASN A 48 -14.07 -17.16 0.38
N PRO A 49 -13.92 -17.12 -0.95
CA PRO A 49 -13.08 -18.08 -1.66
C PRO A 49 -11.67 -18.10 -1.06
N GLU A 50 -11.08 -19.28 -1.06
CA GLU A 50 -9.72 -19.50 -0.61
C GLU A 50 -8.74 -18.49 -1.26
N GLU A 51 -7.65 -18.23 -0.60
CA GLU A 51 -6.63 -17.19 -0.88
C GLU A 51 -6.16 -17.10 -2.33
N GLY A 52 -6.40 -18.10 -3.17
CA GLY A 52 -6.02 -18.09 -4.59
C GLY A 52 -6.82 -17.12 -5.47
N GLN A 53 -8.03 -16.73 -5.07
CA GLN A 53 -8.90 -15.86 -5.88
C GLN A 53 -8.86 -14.38 -5.46
N PHE A 54 -8.59 -14.10 -4.17
CA PHE A 54 -8.49 -12.74 -3.64
C PHE A 54 -7.22 -12.61 -2.79
N PRO A 55 -6.10 -12.24 -3.39
CA PRO A 55 -4.82 -12.16 -2.68
C PRO A 55 -4.74 -10.99 -1.69
N TYR A 56 -5.76 -10.14 -1.61
CA TYR A 56 -5.74 -8.96 -0.74
C TYR A 56 -6.98 -8.86 0.16
N ARG A 57 -6.80 -8.19 1.31
CA ARG A 57 -7.84 -7.85 2.29
C ARG A 57 -7.76 -6.36 2.59
N ALA A 58 -8.80 -5.62 2.22
CA ALA A 58 -8.83 -4.17 2.40
C ALA A 58 -9.15 -3.76 3.84
N MET A 59 -8.64 -2.61 4.25
CA MET A 59 -8.99 -1.86 5.46
C MET A 59 -8.86 -2.69 6.73
N LEU A 60 -7.71 -3.33 6.91
CA LEU A 60 -7.42 -4.16 8.08
C LEU A 60 -7.50 -3.37 9.39
N ASN A 61 -7.12 -2.07 9.35
CA ASN A 61 -7.19 -1.16 10.49
C ASN A 61 -8.61 -1.02 11.07
N TYR A 62 -9.65 -1.07 10.23
CA TYR A 62 -11.04 -1.04 10.69
C TYR A 62 -11.58 -2.41 11.12
N ARG A 63 -10.92 -3.46 10.68
CA ARG A 63 -11.34 -4.84 10.95
C ARG A 63 -10.68 -5.41 12.19
N SER A 64 -9.58 -4.82 12.64
CA SER A 64 -8.81 -5.28 13.79
C SER A 64 -8.38 -4.15 14.71
N PRO A 65 -8.85 -4.14 15.97
CA PRO A 65 -8.34 -3.24 17.00
C PRO A 65 -6.85 -3.44 17.29
N ALA A 66 -6.29 -4.61 16.97
CA ALA A 66 -4.86 -4.90 17.17
C ALA A 66 -3.99 -4.24 16.08
N LEU A 67 -4.53 -4.03 14.87
CA LEU A 67 -3.84 -3.37 13.76
C LEU A 67 -4.09 -1.86 13.72
N ALA A 68 -5.22 -1.40 14.23
CA ALA A 68 -5.58 0.02 14.21
C ALA A 68 -4.48 0.98 14.73
N PRO A 69 -3.74 0.67 15.82
CA PRO A 69 -2.68 1.57 16.30
C PRO A 69 -1.49 1.72 15.36
N PHE A 70 -1.30 0.82 14.39
CA PHE A 70 -0.14 0.89 13.49
C PHE A 70 -0.30 1.94 12.39
N ILE A 71 -1.52 2.41 12.10
CA ILE A 71 -1.73 3.43 11.06
C ILE A 71 -1.15 4.80 11.44
N ASN A 72 -0.91 5.06 12.72
CA ASN A 72 -0.24 6.26 13.22
C ASN A 72 1.12 5.96 13.88
N HIS A 73 1.76 4.87 13.45
CA HIS A 73 3.07 4.49 13.98
C HIS A 73 4.12 5.56 13.66
N PRO A 74 4.89 6.06 14.67
CA PRO A 74 5.82 7.16 14.49
C PRO A 74 6.85 6.93 13.38
N ALA A 75 7.38 5.70 13.25
CA ALA A 75 8.38 5.39 12.23
C ALA A 75 7.88 5.60 10.79
N LEU A 76 6.58 5.37 10.53
CA LEU A 76 5.97 5.62 9.22
C LEU A 76 5.71 7.11 9.02
N LEU A 77 5.16 7.78 10.05
CA LEU A 77 4.75 9.18 9.96
C LEU A 77 5.95 10.14 9.93
N ASP A 78 7.05 9.81 10.59
CA ASP A 78 8.30 10.59 10.48
C ASP A 78 8.81 10.62 9.03
N VAL A 79 8.75 9.48 8.33
CA VAL A 79 9.12 9.42 6.90
C VAL A 79 8.07 10.12 6.03
N ALA A 80 6.78 9.87 6.27
CA ALA A 80 5.71 10.48 5.50
C ALA A 80 5.74 12.01 5.58
N ARG A 81 6.06 12.57 6.74
CA ARG A 81 6.17 14.00 6.99
C ARG A 81 7.17 14.71 6.06
N GLU A 82 8.25 14.04 5.69
CA GLU A 82 9.27 14.63 4.82
C GLU A 82 8.77 14.92 3.40
N PHE A 83 7.76 14.18 2.96
CA PHE A 83 7.19 14.30 1.61
C PHE A 83 5.81 14.98 1.60
N LEU A 84 5.02 14.76 2.66
CA LEU A 84 3.63 15.21 2.73
C LEU A 84 3.44 16.46 3.58
N GLY A 85 4.46 16.86 4.37
CA GLY A 85 4.37 17.97 5.31
C GLY A 85 3.78 17.56 6.66
N GLU A 86 3.32 18.54 7.44
CA GLU A 86 2.94 18.35 8.85
C GLU A 86 1.47 17.97 9.04
N ASP A 87 0.69 17.99 7.96
CA ASP A 87 -0.73 17.67 7.97
C ASP A 87 -0.99 16.46 7.08
N ILE A 88 -1.22 15.29 7.71
CA ILE A 88 -1.27 13.99 7.04
C ILE A 88 -2.56 13.27 7.38
N ARG A 89 -3.17 12.69 6.35
CA ARG A 89 -4.29 11.74 6.46
C ARG A 89 -3.84 10.34 6.08
N PHE A 90 -4.47 9.37 6.72
CA PHE A 90 -4.37 7.97 6.32
C PHE A 90 -5.27 7.73 5.11
N TRP A 91 -4.69 7.21 4.02
CA TRP A 91 -5.42 7.03 2.77
C TRP A 91 -6.12 5.69 2.70
N TRP A 92 -5.36 4.61 2.89
CA TRP A 92 -5.84 3.24 2.72
C TRP A 92 -4.90 2.24 3.39
N ASP A 93 -5.39 1.04 3.68
CA ASP A 93 -4.56 -0.12 3.96
C ASP A 93 -5.14 -1.42 3.40
N GLN A 94 -4.25 -2.35 3.13
CA GLN A 94 -4.61 -3.71 2.72
C GLN A 94 -3.51 -4.71 3.05
N GLY A 95 -3.91 -5.91 3.47
CA GLY A 95 -3.03 -7.05 3.54
C GLY A 95 -3.04 -7.82 2.23
N ILE A 96 -1.89 -8.31 1.81
CA ILE A 96 -1.72 -9.13 0.62
C ILE A 96 -1.09 -10.45 1.04
N ASN A 97 -1.67 -11.57 0.60
CA ASN A 97 -1.11 -12.90 0.83
C ASN A 97 -1.00 -13.68 -0.48
N LYS A 98 0.16 -14.28 -0.68
CA LYS A 98 0.40 -15.24 -1.77
C LYS A 98 0.88 -16.55 -1.19
N ALA A 99 -0.05 -17.51 -1.07
CA ALA A 99 0.26 -18.85 -0.63
C ALA A 99 1.22 -19.55 -1.61
N PRO A 100 1.98 -20.57 -1.15
CA PRO A 100 2.81 -21.39 -2.03
C PRO A 100 2.01 -21.95 -3.20
N GLY A 101 2.55 -21.86 -4.41
CA GLY A 101 1.89 -22.31 -5.63
C GLY A 101 0.75 -21.43 -6.13
N SER A 102 0.48 -20.29 -5.48
CA SER A 102 -0.53 -19.33 -5.94
C SER A 102 -0.06 -18.64 -7.23
N GLY A 103 -0.74 -18.94 -8.32
CA GLY A 103 -0.52 -18.28 -9.61
C GLY A 103 -1.08 -16.85 -9.70
N SER A 104 -1.75 -16.37 -8.65
CA SER A 104 -2.38 -15.05 -8.68
C SER A 104 -1.35 -13.95 -8.89
N LEU A 105 -1.58 -13.07 -9.85
CA LEU A 105 -0.80 -11.88 -10.09
C LEU A 105 -1.68 -10.64 -9.87
N ILE A 106 -1.04 -9.52 -9.57
CA ILE A 106 -1.66 -8.19 -9.68
C ILE A 106 -0.88 -7.50 -10.78
N ASP A 107 -1.53 -7.23 -11.90
CA ASP A 107 -0.83 -6.75 -13.10
C ASP A 107 -0.35 -5.31 -12.96
N TRP A 108 0.33 -4.80 -13.99
CA TRP A 108 0.89 -3.45 -13.99
C TRP A 108 -0.17 -2.40 -13.71
N HIS A 109 0.03 -1.68 -12.62
CA HIS A 109 -0.88 -0.62 -12.18
C HIS A 109 -0.11 0.50 -11.48
N GLN A 110 -0.80 1.56 -11.24
CA GLN A 110 -0.42 2.63 -10.32
C GLN A 110 -1.50 2.69 -9.23
N ASP A 111 -1.13 2.90 -7.98
CA ASP A 111 -2.12 3.00 -6.90
C ASP A 111 -3.13 4.12 -7.14
N ASN A 112 -2.72 5.21 -7.79
CA ASN A 112 -3.62 6.27 -8.23
C ASN A 112 -4.64 5.82 -9.30
N GLY A 113 -4.41 4.73 -10.00
CA GLY A 113 -5.37 4.15 -10.95
C GLY A 113 -6.67 3.71 -10.29
N TYR A 114 -6.64 3.42 -8.98
CA TYR A 114 -7.84 3.05 -8.21
C TYR A 114 -8.61 4.24 -7.66
N THR A 115 -8.11 5.46 -7.83
CA THR A 115 -8.82 6.65 -7.37
C THR A 115 -9.89 7.05 -8.38
N ASN A 116 -11.05 7.45 -7.86
CA ASN A 116 -12.13 7.93 -8.71
C ASN A 116 -11.81 9.38 -9.13
N GLY A 117 -11.19 9.55 -10.30
CA GLY A 117 -10.64 10.81 -10.76
C GLY A 117 -9.16 10.99 -10.42
N ARG A 118 -8.56 12.03 -11.00
CA ARG A 118 -7.13 12.34 -10.80
C ARG A 118 -6.91 12.96 -9.42
N THR A 119 -5.90 12.50 -8.69
CA THR A 119 -5.45 13.11 -7.45
C THR A 119 -3.94 13.34 -7.49
N ALA A 120 -3.42 14.23 -6.64
CA ALA A 120 -1.99 14.32 -6.42
C ALA A 120 -1.42 12.97 -5.92
N PRO A 121 -0.13 12.68 -6.14
CA PRO A 121 0.46 11.43 -5.67
C PRO A 121 0.44 11.37 -4.14
N PHE A 122 0.19 10.17 -3.62
CA PHE A 122 0.29 9.82 -2.22
C PHE A 122 1.39 8.77 -2.00
N LEU A 123 1.72 8.49 -0.74
CA LEU A 123 2.78 7.54 -0.40
C LEU A 123 2.21 6.16 -0.11
N THR A 124 2.87 5.14 -0.62
CA THR A 124 2.62 3.74 -0.30
C THR A 124 3.81 3.16 0.46
N PHE A 125 3.55 2.65 1.66
CA PHE A 125 4.46 1.87 2.49
C PHE A 125 4.06 0.40 2.39
N TRP A 126 4.95 -0.41 1.89
CA TRP A 126 4.74 -1.84 1.72
C TRP A 126 5.62 -2.60 2.73
N LEU A 127 5.04 -3.04 3.84
CA LEU A 127 5.71 -3.81 4.89
C LEU A 127 5.77 -5.28 4.49
N ALA A 128 6.96 -5.82 4.34
CA ALA A 128 7.19 -7.24 4.15
C ALA A 128 6.99 -7.98 5.49
N LEU A 129 5.99 -8.85 5.57
CA LEU A 129 5.78 -9.73 6.73
C LEU A 129 6.54 -11.06 6.59
N ASP A 130 6.91 -11.43 5.38
CA ASP A 130 7.78 -12.54 5.02
C ASP A 130 8.86 -12.05 4.06
N ASP A 131 9.96 -12.79 3.93
CA ASP A 131 10.93 -12.54 2.87
C ASP A 131 10.25 -12.57 1.51
N SER A 132 10.49 -11.56 0.70
CA SER A 132 9.84 -11.35 -0.59
C SER A 132 10.86 -11.29 -1.71
N SER A 133 10.64 -12.08 -2.74
CA SER A 133 11.41 -12.09 -3.98
C SER A 133 10.50 -12.41 -5.17
N ILE A 134 11.03 -12.29 -6.37
CA ILE A 134 10.28 -12.64 -7.58
C ILE A 134 9.78 -14.09 -7.59
N GLU A 135 10.49 -15.01 -6.93
CA GLU A 135 10.13 -16.43 -6.88
C GLU A 135 8.85 -16.70 -6.08
N ASN A 136 8.64 -15.95 -4.99
CA ASN A 136 7.48 -16.14 -4.11
C ASN A 136 6.41 -15.04 -4.25
N GLY A 137 6.40 -14.35 -5.37
CA GLY A 137 5.34 -13.40 -5.69
C GLY A 137 5.62 -11.96 -5.27
N GLY A 138 6.89 -11.57 -5.25
CA GLY A 138 7.36 -10.24 -4.91
C GLY A 138 6.98 -9.16 -5.92
N LEU A 139 7.35 -7.93 -5.58
CA LEU A 139 7.11 -6.73 -6.37
C LEU A 139 8.06 -6.64 -7.55
N MET A 140 7.54 -6.13 -8.66
CA MET A 140 8.33 -5.53 -9.75
C MET A 140 7.88 -4.08 -9.94
N VAL A 141 8.82 -3.21 -10.27
CA VAL A 141 8.56 -1.79 -10.54
C VAL A 141 9.23 -1.33 -11.81
N VAL A 142 8.73 -0.27 -12.42
CA VAL A 142 9.42 0.45 -13.51
C VAL A 142 10.00 1.73 -12.93
N PRO A 143 11.34 1.79 -12.66
CA PRO A 143 11.98 2.95 -12.07
C PRO A 143 11.74 4.22 -12.88
N GLY A 144 11.40 5.33 -12.20
CA GLY A 144 11.15 6.62 -12.84
C GLY A 144 9.78 6.78 -13.50
N SER A 145 8.96 5.72 -13.56
CA SER A 145 7.62 5.80 -14.18
C SER A 145 6.70 6.82 -13.53
N HIS A 146 6.89 7.12 -12.24
CA HIS A 146 6.12 8.12 -11.49
C HIS A 146 6.23 9.55 -12.05
N HIS A 147 7.31 9.85 -12.79
CA HIS A 147 7.49 11.17 -13.43
C HIS A 147 6.52 11.41 -14.60
N HIS A 148 5.88 10.37 -15.12
CA HIS A 148 4.90 10.49 -16.19
C HIS A 148 3.48 10.79 -15.68
N GLY A 149 3.30 10.91 -14.34
CA GLY A 149 2.00 11.09 -13.74
C GLY A 149 1.13 9.83 -13.86
N LEU A 150 -0.19 10.01 -13.83
CA LEU A 150 -1.14 8.91 -14.01
C LEU A 150 -1.17 8.49 -15.48
N LEU A 151 -0.77 7.25 -15.74
CA LEU A 151 -0.86 6.62 -17.05
C LEU A 151 -2.30 6.25 -17.39
N PRO A 152 -2.66 6.02 -18.66
CA PRO A 152 -3.96 5.46 -19.02
C PRO A 152 -4.19 4.10 -18.38
N HIS A 153 -5.39 3.87 -17.85
CA HIS A 153 -5.80 2.63 -17.20
C HIS A 153 -7.16 2.18 -17.73
N HIS A 154 -7.36 0.87 -17.78
CA HIS A 154 -8.66 0.24 -17.87
C HIS A 154 -8.93 -0.62 -16.64
N TYR A 155 -10.18 -1.05 -16.45
CA TYR A 155 -10.53 -1.88 -15.31
C TYR A 155 -10.83 -3.32 -15.78
N GLU A 156 -10.07 -4.26 -15.20
CA GLU A 156 -10.37 -5.69 -15.29
C GLU A 156 -11.01 -6.14 -13.97
N THR A 157 -12.32 -6.34 -13.99
CA THR A 157 -13.12 -6.60 -12.78
C THR A 157 -12.94 -5.50 -11.73
N VAL A 158 -12.07 -5.69 -10.74
CA VAL A 158 -11.79 -4.75 -9.65
C VAL A 158 -10.37 -4.16 -9.71
N HIS A 159 -9.57 -4.58 -10.70
CA HIS A 159 -8.18 -4.14 -10.84
C HIS A 159 -8.07 -3.03 -11.89
N ALA A 160 -7.43 -1.92 -11.51
CA ALA A 160 -6.98 -0.92 -12.46
C ALA A 160 -5.68 -1.44 -13.10
N VAL A 161 -5.66 -1.59 -14.42
CA VAL A 161 -4.51 -2.10 -15.18
C VAL A 161 -4.05 -1.00 -16.14
N ILE A 162 -2.75 -0.77 -16.22
CA ILE A 162 -2.18 0.19 -17.18
C ILE A 162 -2.41 -0.33 -18.60
N ASP A 163 -2.88 0.54 -19.50
CA ASP A 163 -3.19 0.18 -20.87
C ASP A 163 -1.95 -0.30 -21.63
N ASP A 164 -2.16 -1.25 -22.55
CA ASP A 164 -1.10 -1.80 -23.39
C ASP A 164 -0.35 -0.69 -24.13
N GLY A 165 0.99 -0.77 -24.09
CA GLY A 165 1.87 0.19 -24.74
C GLY A 165 2.05 1.53 -23.98
N ALA A 166 1.32 1.78 -22.91
CA ALA A 166 1.50 3.00 -22.09
C ALA A 166 2.71 2.92 -21.15
N LEU A 167 3.30 1.74 -20.95
CA LEU A 167 4.42 1.50 -20.05
C LEU A 167 5.55 0.69 -20.72
N ASP A 168 6.79 1.19 -20.64
CA ASP A 168 7.97 0.44 -21.08
C ASP A 168 8.40 -0.58 -20.01
N THR A 169 7.81 -1.75 -20.05
CA THR A 169 8.08 -2.83 -19.08
C THR A 169 9.45 -3.49 -19.23
N ALA A 170 10.20 -3.21 -20.31
CA ALA A 170 11.57 -3.71 -20.48
C ALA A 170 12.55 -3.15 -19.43
N LYS A 171 12.18 -2.02 -18.79
CA LYS A 171 12.95 -1.40 -17.71
C LYS A 171 12.57 -1.90 -16.32
N ALA A 172 11.66 -2.85 -16.23
CA ALA A 172 11.18 -3.35 -14.94
C ALA A 172 12.29 -4.06 -14.15
N VAL A 173 12.32 -3.79 -12.85
CA VAL A 173 13.25 -4.43 -11.92
C VAL A 173 12.49 -5.06 -10.74
N PRO A 174 12.98 -6.20 -10.20
CA PRO A 174 12.42 -6.76 -8.98
C PRO A 174 12.78 -5.91 -7.76
N LEU A 175 11.91 -5.89 -6.76
CA LEU A 175 12.17 -5.33 -5.43
C LEU A 175 12.11 -6.46 -4.41
N ASP A 176 13.29 -6.95 -4.03
CA ASP A 176 13.41 -7.91 -2.94
C ASP A 176 13.35 -7.20 -1.59
N ALA A 177 12.73 -7.85 -0.60
CA ALA A 177 12.64 -7.35 0.76
C ALA A 177 12.78 -8.52 1.76
N ARG A 178 13.41 -8.26 2.89
CA ARG A 178 13.41 -9.18 4.03
C ARG A 178 12.19 -8.93 4.89
N ALA A 179 11.78 -9.91 5.65
CA ALA A 179 10.74 -9.73 6.66
C ALA A 179 11.11 -8.58 7.61
N GLY A 180 10.19 -7.63 7.78
CA GLY A 180 10.37 -6.39 8.53
C GLY A 180 10.79 -5.18 7.69
N ASP A 181 11.32 -5.37 6.47
CA ASP A 181 11.63 -4.25 5.59
C ASP A 181 10.35 -3.54 5.15
N VAL A 182 10.46 -2.22 5.01
CA VAL A 182 9.41 -1.37 4.45
C VAL A 182 9.90 -0.76 3.14
N LEU A 183 9.22 -1.09 2.05
CA LEU A 183 9.42 -0.44 0.76
C LEU A 183 8.51 0.79 0.70
N LEU A 184 9.09 1.94 0.43
CA LEU A 184 8.36 3.19 0.20
C LEU A 184 8.30 3.47 -1.29
N PHE A 185 7.11 3.77 -1.82
CA PHE A 185 6.97 4.21 -3.21
C PHE A 185 5.82 5.21 -3.42
N SER A 186 5.94 5.96 -4.51
CA SER A 186 4.91 6.89 -4.95
C SER A 186 3.71 6.12 -5.52
N SER A 187 2.50 6.58 -5.24
CA SER A 187 1.28 6.03 -5.84
C SER A 187 1.22 6.16 -7.37
N TYR A 188 2.12 6.96 -7.97
CA TYR A 188 2.33 7.04 -9.43
C TYR A 188 3.40 6.07 -9.95
N LEU A 189 4.09 5.31 -9.07
CA LEU A 189 5.03 4.30 -9.54
C LEU A 189 4.29 3.13 -10.17
N ALA A 190 4.59 2.82 -11.43
CA ALA A 190 4.07 1.62 -12.07
C ALA A 190 4.72 0.38 -11.46
N HIS A 191 3.88 -0.51 -10.92
CA HIS A 191 4.32 -1.72 -10.26
C HIS A 191 3.36 -2.88 -10.48
N ARG A 192 3.83 -4.09 -10.22
CA ARG A 192 3.04 -5.32 -10.22
C ARG A 192 3.53 -6.30 -9.19
N THR A 193 2.76 -7.33 -8.89
CA THR A 193 3.24 -8.51 -8.17
C THR A 193 3.01 -9.76 -9.00
N VAL A 194 4.02 -10.64 -9.05
CA VAL A 194 3.95 -11.90 -9.80
C VAL A 194 3.32 -13.03 -8.99
N GLY A 195 3.08 -14.19 -9.59
CA GLY A 195 2.63 -15.39 -8.89
C GLY A 195 3.69 -15.93 -7.93
N ASN A 196 3.25 -16.63 -6.89
CA ASN A 196 4.14 -17.39 -6.01
C ASN A 196 4.36 -18.78 -6.61
N HIS A 197 5.53 -19.03 -7.13
CA HIS A 197 5.91 -20.31 -7.78
C HIS A 197 6.66 -21.25 -6.83
N THR A 198 6.85 -20.86 -5.57
CA THR A 198 7.48 -21.74 -4.57
C THR A 198 6.49 -22.76 -4.02
N THR A 199 7.00 -23.87 -3.50
CA THR A 199 6.18 -24.96 -2.92
C THR A 199 5.97 -24.82 -1.41
N ASN A 200 6.75 -23.96 -0.73
CA ASN A 200 6.81 -23.92 0.73
C ASN A 200 7.03 -22.54 1.34
N ARG A 201 7.10 -21.46 0.52
CA ARG A 201 7.27 -20.09 1.03
C ARG A 201 6.01 -19.29 0.78
N GLN A 202 5.37 -18.85 1.84
CA GLN A 202 4.31 -17.85 1.82
C GLN A 202 4.91 -16.47 1.63
N ARG A 203 4.15 -15.53 1.08
CA ARG A 203 4.52 -14.13 1.02
C ARG A 203 3.35 -13.23 1.44
N ARG A 204 3.43 -12.74 2.67
CA ARG A 204 2.48 -11.76 3.22
C ARG A 204 3.11 -10.37 3.20
N ALA A 205 2.28 -9.38 3.00
CA ALA A 205 2.65 -7.98 3.12
C ALA A 205 1.48 -7.15 3.62
N TRP A 206 1.77 -6.06 4.31
CA TRP A 206 0.79 -5.05 4.67
C TRP A 206 1.13 -3.73 3.99
N VAL A 207 0.18 -3.22 3.22
CA VAL A 207 0.28 -1.95 2.51
C VAL A 207 -0.43 -0.89 3.33
N LEU A 208 0.26 0.23 3.60
CA LEU A 208 -0.30 1.40 4.29
C LEU A 208 -0.05 2.63 3.41
N GLN A 209 -1.09 3.45 3.23
CA GLN A 209 -1.00 4.60 2.35
C GLN A 209 -1.35 5.88 3.10
N TYR A 210 -0.60 6.95 2.80
CA TYR A 210 -0.76 8.26 3.42
C TYR A 210 -0.78 9.36 2.39
N CYS A 211 -1.61 10.37 2.61
CA CYS A 211 -1.75 11.51 1.74
C CYS A 211 -1.66 12.83 2.51
N ARG A 212 -1.48 13.92 1.79
CA ARG A 212 -1.62 15.28 2.34
C ARG A 212 -3.03 15.49 2.87
N ALA A 213 -3.17 16.32 3.89
CA ALA A 213 -4.48 16.63 4.46
C ALA A 213 -5.42 17.36 3.49
N ASP A 214 -4.86 18.12 2.56
CA ASP A 214 -5.57 18.83 1.50
C ASP A 214 -5.72 18.02 0.20
N GLN A 215 -5.49 16.70 0.27
CA GLN A 215 -5.70 15.79 -0.85
C GLN A 215 -7.10 15.94 -1.42
N ARG A 216 -7.17 16.15 -2.73
CA ARG A 216 -8.44 16.42 -3.40
C ARG A 216 -8.55 15.68 -4.74
N ASN A 217 -9.78 15.49 -5.16
CA ASN A 217 -10.07 15.15 -6.54
C ASN A 217 -9.79 16.38 -7.41
N GLU A 218 -8.90 16.27 -8.39
CA GLU A 218 -8.50 17.39 -9.24
C GLU A 218 -9.59 17.82 -10.22
N GLU A 219 -10.54 16.94 -10.54
CA GLU A 219 -11.64 17.22 -11.46
C GLU A 219 -12.78 17.98 -10.76
N THR A 220 -13.11 17.58 -9.53
CA THR A 220 -14.22 18.17 -8.76
C THR A 220 -13.76 19.22 -7.75
N GLY A 221 -12.48 19.23 -7.38
CA GLY A 221 -11.93 20.06 -6.31
C GLY A 221 -12.32 19.60 -4.90
N GLU A 222 -13.07 18.52 -4.77
CA GLU A 222 -13.52 18.00 -3.48
C GLU A 222 -12.34 17.42 -2.67
N ILE A 223 -12.24 17.82 -1.39
CA ILE A 223 -11.22 17.31 -0.46
C ILE A 223 -11.68 15.95 0.09
N TYR A 224 -10.76 15.00 0.20
CA TYR A 224 -11.02 13.69 0.80
C TYR A 224 -11.03 13.76 2.35
N ASP A 225 -11.97 14.52 2.93
CA ASP A 225 -12.13 14.72 4.36
C ASP A 225 -12.71 13.50 5.12
N ASN A 226 -13.14 12.48 4.38
CA ASN A 226 -13.50 11.17 4.91
C ASN A 226 -12.28 10.28 5.25
N ARG A 227 -11.06 10.75 4.97
CA ARG A 227 -9.83 10.05 5.35
C ARG A 227 -9.39 10.48 6.74
N PRO A 228 -9.06 9.54 7.66
CA PRO A 228 -8.67 9.91 9.02
C PRO A 228 -7.40 10.76 9.06
N TRP A 229 -7.40 11.79 9.89
CA TRP A 229 -6.19 12.47 10.30
C TRP A 229 -5.33 11.52 11.14
N VAL A 230 -4.05 11.45 10.84
CA VAL A 230 -3.05 10.71 11.64
C VAL A 230 -1.95 11.63 12.17
N MET A 231 -1.72 12.78 11.50
CA MET A 231 -0.84 13.84 11.96
C MET A 231 -1.47 15.20 11.65
N LYS A 232 -1.39 16.15 12.60
CA LYS A 232 -1.90 17.50 12.42
C LYS A 232 -0.97 18.51 13.08
N GLY A 233 -0.51 19.51 12.31
CA GLY A 233 0.49 20.48 12.76
C GLY A 233 1.79 19.82 13.25
N GLY A 234 2.19 18.70 12.64
CA GLY A 234 3.37 17.93 13.02
C GLY A 234 3.21 17.02 14.24
N GLU A 235 2.04 17.03 14.90
CA GLU A 235 1.75 16.17 16.03
C GLU A 235 1.03 14.88 15.58
N ILE A 236 1.56 13.72 15.97
CA ILE A 236 0.95 12.42 15.72
C ILE A 236 -0.28 12.27 16.62
N LEU A 237 -1.43 11.98 16.02
CA LEU A 237 -2.68 11.82 16.75
C LEU A 237 -2.73 10.43 17.40
N LYS A 238 -3.08 10.38 18.69
CA LYS A 238 -3.31 9.13 19.41
C LYS A 238 -4.55 8.39 18.89
N GLU A 239 -5.57 9.16 18.56
CA GLU A 239 -6.85 8.68 18.03
C GLU A 239 -7.11 9.33 16.68
N PRO A 240 -6.82 8.64 15.58
CA PRO A 240 -7.11 9.12 14.23
C PRO A 240 -8.61 9.40 14.06
N PHE A 241 -8.95 10.52 13.41
CA PHE A 241 -10.34 10.88 13.15
C PHE A 241 -10.53 11.44 11.74
N ALA A 242 -11.75 11.32 11.20
CA ALA A 242 -12.17 11.94 9.96
C ALA A 242 -13.36 12.88 10.20
N GLU A 243 -13.46 13.97 9.44
CA GLU A 243 -14.58 14.89 9.51
C GLU A 243 -15.87 14.24 8.99
N ARG A 244 -15.75 13.39 7.97
CA ARG A 244 -16.84 12.54 7.48
C ARG A 244 -16.49 11.08 7.72
N VAL A 245 -17.42 10.32 8.28
CA VAL A 245 -17.25 8.87 8.44
C VAL A 245 -17.57 8.19 7.11
N PHE A 246 -16.75 7.20 6.75
CA PHE A 246 -17.02 6.36 5.59
C PHE A 246 -18.38 5.67 5.76
N ASN A 247 -19.34 5.99 4.91
CA ASN A 247 -20.62 5.28 4.92
C ASN A 247 -20.45 3.94 4.21
N LEU A 248 -20.30 2.86 4.99
CA LEU A 248 -20.17 1.49 4.48
C LEU A 248 -21.35 1.00 3.66
N ARG A 249 -22.47 1.77 3.62
CA ARG A 249 -23.65 1.44 2.83
C ARG A 249 -23.58 1.88 1.38
N GLY A 250 -22.46 2.47 0.94
CA GLY A 250 -22.27 2.81 -0.48
C GLY A 250 -23.06 4.02 -0.96
N ASP A 251 -23.66 4.77 -0.05
CA ASP A 251 -24.26 6.07 -0.41
C ASP A 251 -23.11 7.01 -0.77
N ARG A 252 -22.88 7.23 -2.04
CA ARG A 252 -22.01 8.29 -2.51
C ARG A 252 -22.66 9.61 -2.15
N PRO A 253 -21.95 10.58 -1.57
CA PRO A 253 -22.46 11.93 -1.45
C PRO A 253 -22.73 12.51 -2.81
#